data_1d6aa31e01d999c340c732e1ef28900d
#
_entry.id   1d6aa31e01d999c340c732e1ef28900d
#
_cell.length_a   1.000
_cell.length_b   1.000
_cell.length_c   1.000
_cell.angle_alpha   90.00
_cell.angle_beta   90.00
_cell.angle_gamma   90.00
#
_symmetry.space_group_name_H-M   'P 1'
#
loop_
_entity.id
_entity.type
_entity.pdbx_description
1 polymer ?
#
loop_
_entity_poly.entity_id
_entity_poly.type
_entity_poly.pdbx_seq_one_letter_code
_entity_poly.pdbx_strand_id
1 'polypeptide(L)'
;MIFPRFFAGCILQLLPFALLLYYPFSSRIRLSGARLAGMLTVFLCALSAAFAGICQFCVPHIARENRFFFCNMVFMFFLIPCIILYFIQVKDNRQKKIFLLSFTLTWALILTASVNIISTALSTSDNSDVNLPYSPRALLIILTLSCCVLPFLALLLKFYVVPRLMPLDSQDFRHLDTLSF
;
A
#
# COMPACT_ATOMS: atom_id res chain seq x y z
N MET A 1 23.45 -0.67 8.78
CA MET A 1 22.96 -0.01 7.55
C MET A 1 21.44 0.11 7.61
N ILE A 2 20.91 1.33 7.76
CA ILE A 2 19.48 1.59 7.95
C ILE A 2 18.76 1.73 6.60
N PHE A 3 19.36 2.44 5.64
CA PHE A 3 18.78 2.74 4.33
C PHE A 3 18.21 1.52 3.57
N PRO A 4 18.96 0.42 3.34
CA PRO A 4 18.45 -0.71 2.56
C PRO A 4 17.21 -1.37 3.19
N ARG A 5 17.13 -1.40 4.53
CA ARG A 5 16.00 -1.98 5.27
C ARG A 5 14.74 -1.14 5.07
N PHE A 6 14.85 0.18 5.19
CA PHE A 6 13.72 1.09 4.97
C PHE A 6 13.27 1.12 3.51
N PHE A 7 14.22 1.09 2.59
CA PHE A 7 13.93 1.00 1.15
C PHE A 7 13.16 -0.28 0.81
N ALA A 8 13.69 -1.44 1.22
CA ALA A 8 13.03 -2.73 0.98
C ALA A 8 11.67 -2.80 1.66
N GLY A 9 11.55 -2.33 2.91
CA GLY A 9 10.30 -2.33 3.64
C GLY A 9 9.22 -1.48 2.98
N CYS A 10 9.57 -0.29 2.51
CA CYS A 10 8.67 0.58 1.80
C CYS A 10 8.19 -0.04 0.48
N ILE A 11 9.09 -0.63 -0.33
CA ILE A 11 8.71 -1.34 -1.56
C ILE A 11 7.79 -2.52 -1.25
N LEU A 12 8.13 -3.35 -0.27
CA LEU A 12 7.33 -4.53 0.09
C LEU A 12 5.93 -4.17 0.61
N GLN A 13 5.72 -2.97 1.12
CA GLN A 13 4.39 -2.48 1.51
C GLN A 13 3.66 -1.81 0.34
N LEU A 14 4.35 -0.97 -0.44
CA LEU A 14 3.72 -0.23 -1.54
C LEU A 14 3.39 -1.11 -2.75
N LEU A 15 4.21 -2.13 -3.06
CA LEU A 15 3.99 -2.99 -4.21
C LEU A 15 2.67 -3.77 -4.14
N PRO A 16 2.34 -4.48 -3.04
CA PRO A 16 1.04 -5.13 -2.88
C PRO A 16 -0.13 -4.15 -2.99
N PHE A 17 0.01 -2.99 -2.37
CA PHE A 17 -0.99 -1.93 -2.43
C PHE A 17 -1.23 -1.47 -3.88
N ALA A 18 -0.18 -1.18 -4.64
CA ALA A 18 -0.28 -0.79 -6.04
C ALA A 18 -0.90 -1.90 -6.90
N LEU A 19 -0.47 -3.16 -6.73
CA LEU A 19 -1.03 -4.29 -7.47
C LEU A 19 -2.55 -4.43 -7.23
N LEU A 20 -3.00 -4.37 -5.98
CA LEU A 20 -4.42 -4.47 -5.64
C LEU A 20 -5.24 -3.30 -6.19
N LEU A 21 -4.67 -2.09 -6.26
CA LEU A 21 -5.36 -0.91 -6.81
C LEU A 21 -5.50 -0.96 -8.34
N TYR A 22 -4.46 -1.38 -9.05
CA TYR A 22 -4.45 -1.30 -10.52
C TYR A 22 -4.96 -2.58 -11.19
N TYR A 23 -4.82 -3.75 -10.56
CA TYR A 23 -5.22 -5.03 -11.14
C TYR A 23 -6.70 -5.09 -11.55
N PRO A 24 -7.68 -4.66 -10.71
CA PRO A 24 -9.09 -4.70 -11.09
C PRO A 24 -9.46 -3.81 -12.27
N PHE A 25 -8.70 -2.74 -12.48
CA PHE A 25 -8.93 -1.78 -13.57
C PHE A 25 -7.96 -1.95 -14.75
N SER A 26 -7.31 -3.09 -14.89
CA SER A 26 -6.29 -3.32 -15.93
C SER A 26 -6.76 -2.98 -17.36
N SER A 27 -8.06 -3.15 -17.66
CA SER A 27 -8.68 -2.80 -18.94
C SER A 27 -9.09 -1.32 -19.07
N ARG A 28 -9.09 -0.55 -17.97
CA ARG A 28 -9.56 0.84 -17.91
C ARG A 28 -8.45 1.84 -17.55
N ILE A 29 -7.20 1.43 -17.70
CA ILE A 29 -6.04 2.27 -17.43
C ILE A 29 -5.69 3.08 -18.68
N ARG A 30 -5.23 4.33 -18.48
CA ARG A 30 -4.84 5.23 -19.58
C ARG A 30 -3.61 4.75 -20.33
N LEU A 31 -2.67 4.10 -19.64
CA LEU A 31 -1.41 3.62 -20.19
C LEU A 31 -1.50 2.15 -20.58
N SER A 32 -0.72 1.72 -21.58
CA SER A 32 -0.54 0.30 -21.87
C SER A 32 0.12 -0.40 -20.68
N GLY A 33 -0.20 -1.68 -20.44
CA GLY A 33 0.27 -2.44 -19.28
C GLY A 33 1.79 -2.36 -19.05
N ALA A 34 2.60 -2.47 -20.10
CA ALA A 34 4.05 -2.37 -20.00
C ALA A 34 4.52 -0.97 -19.57
N ARG A 35 3.93 0.09 -20.16
CA ARG A 35 4.25 1.48 -19.79
C ARG A 35 3.82 1.81 -18.36
N LEU A 36 2.66 1.31 -17.94
CA LEU A 36 2.19 1.46 -16.57
C LEU A 36 3.15 0.76 -15.59
N ALA A 37 3.52 -0.49 -15.87
CA ALA A 37 4.45 -1.23 -15.02
C ALA A 37 5.79 -0.52 -14.88
N GLY A 38 6.38 -0.05 -16.00
CA GLY A 38 7.62 0.72 -15.96
C GLY A 38 7.51 2.02 -15.16
N MET A 39 6.43 2.78 -15.39
CA MET A 39 6.17 4.03 -14.65
C MET A 39 6.00 3.75 -13.15
N LEU A 40 5.19 2.75 -12.77
CA LEU A 40 4.98 2.38 -11.38
C LEU A 40 6.28 1.92 -10.71
N THR A 41 7.09 1.11 -11.39
CA THR A 41 8.38 0.66 -10.85
C THR A 41 9.28 1.84 -10.54
N VAL A 42 9.50 2.75 -11.51
CA VAL A 42 10.32 3.94 -11.29
C VAL A 42 9.77 4.81 -10.17
N PHE A 43 8.46 5.03 -10.16
CA PHE A 43 7.78 5.85 -9.17
C PHE A 43 7.90 5.25 -7.76
N LEU A 44 7.63 3.94 -7.58
CA LEU A 44 7.74 3.25 -6.30
C LEU A 44 9.19 3.21 -5.81
N CYS A 45 10.16 2.99 -6.69
CA CYS A 45 11.59 3.05 -6.34
C CYS A 45 11.98 4.46 -5.86
N ALA A 46 11.57 5.51 -6.58
CA ALA A 46 11.86 6.88 -6.19
C ALA A 46 11.25 7.24 -4.82
N LEU A 47 9.97 6.89 -4.61
CA LEU A 47 9.29 7.09 -3.32
C LEU A 47 9.99 6.33 -2.18
N SER A 48 10.34 5.07 -2.43
CA SER A 48 11.00 4.24 -1.41
C SER A 48 12.41 4.74 -1.08
N ALA A 49 13.13 5.28 -2.07
CA ALA A 49 14.43 5.91 -1.86
C ALA A 49 14.30 7.20 -1.04
N ALA A 50 13.32 8.04 -1.34
CA ALA A 50 13.04 9.26 -0.58
C ALA A 50 12.62 8.94 0.86
N PHE A 51 11.72 7.96 1.06
CA PHE A 51 11.33 7.48 2.38
C PHE A 51 12.53 6.98 3.19
N ALA A 52 13.35 6.10 2.59
CA ALA A 52 14.54 5.56 3.24
C ALA A 52 15.55 6.65 3.59
N GLY A 53 15.73 7.65 2.72
CA GLY A 53 16.57 8.80 2.96
C GLY A 53 16.11 9.62 4.17
N ILE A 54 14.83 9.98 4.23
CA ILE A 54 14.25 10.71 5.37
C ILE A 54 14.42 9.90 6.66
N CYS A 55 14.07 8.61 6.63
CA CYS A 55 14.22 7.75 7.81
C CYS A 55 15.69 7.60 8.25
N GLN A 56 16.62 7.51 7.33
CA GLN A 56 18.06 7.43 7.64
C GLN A 56 18.56 8.66 8.40
N PHE A 57 18.12 9.86 8.01
CA PHE A 57 18.54 11.10 8.66
C PHE A 57 17.77 11.36 9.96
N CYS A 58 16.47 11.11 10.01
CA CYS A 58 15.64 11.50 11.14
C CYS A 58 15.64 10.46 12.28
N VAL A 59 15.56 9.16 11.97
CA VAL A 59 15.42 8.09 12.97
C VAL A 59 16.51 8.08 14.06
N PRO A 60 17.80 8.35 13.77
CA PRO A 60 18.83 8.41 14.80
C PRO A 60 18.58 9.47 15.88
N HIS A 61 17.93 10.59 15.49
CA HIS A 61 17.65 11.74 16.38
C HIS A 61 16.35 11.59 17.16
N ILE A 62 15.55 10.56 16.91
CA ILE A 62 14.26 10.31 17.54
C ILE A 62 14.42 9.31 18.68
N ALA A 63 13.75 9.58 19.81
CA ALA A 63 13.69 8.65 20.94
C ALA A 63 13.18 7.26 20.48
N ARG A 64 13.77 6.19 21.02
CA ARG A 64 13.48 4.80 20.58
C ARG A 64 11.99 4.48 20.56
N GLU A 65 11.25 4.95 21.54
CA GLU A 65 9.80 4.75 21.70
C GLU A 65 8.99 5.34 20.54
N ASN A 66 9.44 6.45 19.97
CA ASN A 66 8.70 7.20 18.95
C ASN A 66 9.12 6.85 17.51
N ARG A 67 10.18 6.05 17.31
CA ARG A 67 10.70 5.72 15.97
C ARG A 67 9.69 5.04 15.09
N PHE A 68 8.97 4.07 15.65
CA PHE A 68 7.93 3.34 14.93
C PHE A 68 6.80 4.26 14.50
N PHE A 69 6.31 5.09 15.42
CA PHE A 69 5.25 6.07 15.13
C PHE A 69 5.69 7.05 14.03
N PHE A 70 6.90 7.60 14.15
CA PHE A 70 7.44 8.51 13.14
C PHE A 70 7.50 7.87 11.75
N CYS A 71 8.04 6.65 11.63
CA CYS A 71 8.14 5.96 10.35
C CYS A 71 6.76 5.70 9.73
N ASN A 72 5.77 5.32 10.55
CA ASN A 72 4.40 5.14 10.07
C ASN A 72 3.78 6.48 9.61
N MET A 73 3.99 7.57 10.33
CA MET A 73 3.51 8.89 9.92
C MET A 73 4.13 9.32 8.60
N VAL A 74 5.45 9.18 8.45
CA VAL A 74 6.14 9.49 7.17
C VAL A 74 5.59 8.60 6.06
N PHE A 75 5.41 7.29 6.30
CA PHE A 75 4.86 6.37 5.32
C PHE A 75 3.45 6.79 4.84
N MET A 76 2.58 7.24 5.75
CA MET A 76 1.25 7.75 5.39
C MET A 76 1.31 8.94 4.44
N PHE A 77 2.27 9.86 4.62
CA PHE A 77 2.48 10.97 3.68
C PHE A 77 2.91 10.46 2.29
N PHE A 78 3.69 9.39 2.22
CA PHE A 78 4.11 8.78 0.96
C PHE A 78 3.00 8.01 0.24
N LEU A 79 1.88 7.68 0.90
CA LEU A 79 0.70 7.14 0.23
C LEU A 79 -0.05 8.20 -0.59
N ILE A 80 0.02 9.48 -0.21
CA ILE A 80 -0.71 10.55 -0.89
C ILE A 80 -0.38 10.63 -2.39
N PRO A 81 0.90 10.71 -2.82
CA PRO A 81 1.22 10.72 -4.24
C PRO A 81 0.83 9.43 -4.96
N CYS A 82 0.83 8.27 -4.28
CA CYS A 82 0.33 7.02 -4.85
C CYS A 82 -1.17 7.09 -5.14
N ILE A 83 -1.95 7.67 -4.22
CA ILE A 83 -3.39 7.87 -4.35
C ILE A 83 -3.68 8.85 -5.50
N ILE A 84 -2.97 9.97 -5.57
CA ILE A 84 -3.12 10.95 -6.64
C ILE A 84 -2.85 10.30 -8.00
N LEU A 85 -1.75 9.56 -8.12
CA LEU A 85 -1.39 8.84 -9.35
C LEU A 85 -2.48 7.85 -9.76
N TYR A 86 -3.04 7.10 -8.81
CA TYR A 86 -4.14 6.18 -9.04
C TYR A 86 -5.37 6.90 -9.63
N PHE A 87 -5.79 8.02 -9.05
CA PHE A 87 -6.94 8.78 -9.56
C PHE A 87 -6.73 9.34 -10.96
N ILE A 88 -5.49 9.70 -11.32
CA ILE A 88 -5.13 10.21 -12.64
C ILE A 88 -5.12 9.08 -13.68
N GLN A 89 -4.59 7.91 -13.35
CA GLN A 89 -4.34 6.83 -14.31
C GLN A 89 -5.58 5.97 -14.60
N VAL A 90 -6.46 5.79 -13.63
CA VAL A 90 -7.64 4.95 -13.81
C VAL A 90 -8.79 5.77 -14.37
N LYS A 91 -9.31 5.32 -15.53
CA LYS A 91 -10.50 5.90 -16.20
C LYS A 91 -11.74 5.14 -15.73
N ASP A 92 -12.29 5.53 -14.60
CA ASP A 92 -13.53 4.94 -14.09
C ASP A 92 -14.31 5.93 -13.22
N ASN A 93 -15.53 5.55 -12.81
CA ASN A 93 -16.36 6.36 -11.93
C ASN A 93 -15.64 6.60 -10.59
N ARG A 94 -15.72 7.85 -10.10
CA ARG A 94 -15.06 8.30 -8.86
C ARG A 94 -15.44 7.42 -7.66
N GLN A 95 -16.70 7.03 -7.55
CA GLN A 95 -17.18 6.22 -6.42
C GLN A 95 -16.55 4.82 -6.40
N LYS A 96 -16.41 4.17 -7.57
CA LYS A 96 -15.74 2.86 -7.70
C LYS A 96 -14.27 2.96 -7.30
N LYS A 97 -13.59 4.03 -7.70
CA LYS A 97 -12.21 4.29 -7.31
C LYS A 97 -12.06 4.47 -5.81
N ILE A 98 -12.96 5.25 -5.18
CA ILE A 98 -12.95 5.49 -3.74
C ILE A 98 -13.21 4.18 -2.98
N PHE A 99 -14.21 3.40 -3.42
CA PHE A 99 -14.52 2.12 -2.80
C PHE A 99 -13.32 1.17 -2.83
N LEU A 100 -12.70 0.98 -4.01
CA LEU A 100 -11.55 0.10 -4.13
C LEU A 100 -10.34 0.62 -3.36
N LEU A 101 -10.12 1.93 -3.33
CA LEU A 101 -9.08 2.55 -2.53
C LEU A 101 -9.30 2.27 -1.04
N SER A 102 -10.52 2.49 -0.52
CA SER A 102 -10.86 2.22 0.88
C SER A 102 -10.67 0.74 1.23
N PHE A 103 -11.13 -0.16 0.36
CA PHE A 103 -10.94 -1.60 0.52
C PHE A 103 -9.43 -1.96 0.60
N THR A 104 -8.64 -1.44 -0.33
CA THR A 104 -7.20 -1.73 -0.39
C THR A 104 -6.45 -1.13 0.80
N LEU A 105 -6.82 0.09 1.24
CA LEU A 105 -6.24 0.71 2.44
C LEU A 105 -6.56 -0.10 3.70
N THR A 106 -7.79 -0.57 3.85
CA THR A 106 -8.19 -1.41 4.99
C THR A 106 -7.34 -2.68 5.04
N TRP A 107 -7.16 -3.35 3.91
CA TRP A 107 -6.31 -4.54 3.83
C TRP A 107 -4.84 -4.23 4.10
N ALA A 108 -4.31 -3.12 3.60
CA ALA A 108 -2.95 -2.70 3.91
C ALA A 108 -2.74 -2.44 5.41
N LEU A 109 -3.73 -1.84 6.07
CA LEU A 109 -3.70 -1.65 7.53
C LEU A 109 -3.75 -2.97 8.30
N ILE A 110 -4.61 -3.91 7.89
CA ILE A 110 -4.69 -5.25 8.50
C ILE A 110 -3.35 -5.99 8.35
N LEU A 111 -2.76 -5.99 7.15
CA LEU A 111 -1.46 -6.61 6.91
C LEU A 111 -0.36 -5.99 7.79
N THR A 112 -0.30 -4.66 7.84
CA THR A 112 0.69 -3.95 8.67
C THR A 112 0.51 -4.25 10.16
N ALA A 113 -0.73 -4.26 10.66
CA ALA A 113 -1.04 -4.63 12.05
C ALA A 113 -0.64 -6.08 12.34
N SER A 114 -0.95 -7.01 11.43
CA SER A 114 -0.58 -8.43 11.56
C SER A 114 0.94 -8.63 11.62
N VAL A 115 1.68 -7.93 10.76
CA VAL A 115 3.16 -7.96 10.78
C VAL A 115 3.70 -7.47 12.12
N ASN A 116 3.13 -6.39 12.66
CA ASN A 116 3.57 -5.84 13.94
C ASN A 116 3.29 -6.81 15.09
N ILE A 117 2.09 -7.39 15.13
CA ILE A 117 1.70 -8.37 16.16
C ILE A 117 2.62 -9.59 16.11
N ILE A 118 2.82 -10.19 14.93
CA ILE A 118 3.65 -11.36 14.74
C ILE A 118 5.12 -11.05 15.06
N SER A 119 5.62 -9.90 14.59
CA SER A 119 7.00 -9.48 14.87
C SER A 119 7.24 -9.28 16.36
N THR A 120 6.28 -8.69 17.08
CA THR A 120 6.35 -8.52 18.53
C THR A 120 6.26 -9.85 19.27
N ALA A 121 5.36 -10.74 18.86
CA ALA A 121 5.19 -12.06 19.47
C ALA A 121 6.41 -12.97 19.29
N LEU A 122 7.10 -12.87 18.17
CA LEU A 122 8.32 -13.63 17.88
C LEU A 122 9.61 -13.00 18.44
N SER A 123 9.51 -11.80 19.01
CA SER A 123 10.63 -11.09 19.60
C SER A 123 10.85 -11.60 21.03
N THR A 124 11.87 -12.42 21.21
CA THR A 124 12.43 -12.73 22.52
C THR A 124 13.14 -11.51 23.10
N SER A 125 13.03 -11.31 24.40
CA SER A 125 13.34 -10.11 25.20
C SER A 125 14.76 -9.49 25.06
N ASP A 126 15.66 -10.09 24.30
CA ASP A 126 17.08 -9.67 24.24
C ASP A 126 17.48 -8.87 22.98
N ASN A 127 16.56 -8.63 22.04
CA ASN A 127 16.91 -7.96 20.79
C ASN A 127 16.62 -6.46 20.81
N SER A 128 17.65 -5.65 20.96
CA SER A 128 17.63 -4.18 20.83
C SER A 128 17.08 -3.65 19.50
N ASP A 129 16.91 -4.52 18.49
CA ASP A 129 16.39 -4.20 17.15
C ASP A 129 14.84 -4.23 17.06
N VAL A 130 14.14 -4.65 18.11
CA VAL A 130 12.66 -4.83 18.11
C VAL A 130 11.91 -3.52 17.89
N ASN A 131 12.49 -2.40 18.30
CA ASN A 131 11.86 -1.07 18.15
C ASN A 131 12.22 -0.37 16.84
N LEU A 132 12.93 -1.03 15.93
CA LEU A 132 13.20 -0.49 14.59
C LEU A 132 12.20 -1.08 13.61
N PRO A 133 11.36 -0.25 12.96
CA PRO A 133 10.53 -0.69 11.85
C PRO A 133 11.43 -1.29 10.77
N TYR A 134 10.92 -2.33 10.11
CA TYR A 134 11.66 -3.06 9.06
C TYR A 134 12.92 -3.81 9.53
N SER A 135 12.86 -4.43 10.70
CA SER A 135 13.88 -5.43 11.08
C SER A 135 13.92 -6.54 10.01
N PRO A 136 15.04 -7.27 9.82
CA PRO A 136 15.13 -8.36 8.85
C PRO A 136 14.02 -9.40 9.02
N ARG A 137 13.62 -9.68 10.27
CA ARG A 137 12.50 -10.56 10.60
C ARG A 137 11.17 -9.98 10.13
N ALA A 138 10.92 -8.70 10.39
CA ALA A 138 9.71 -8.02 9.93
C ALA A 138 9.61 -8.02 8.40
N LEU A 139 10.70 -7.81 7.68
CA LEU A 139 10.73 -7.89 6.22
C LEU A 139 10.37 -9.28 5.70
N LEU A 140 10.86 -10.34 6.32
CA LEU A 140 10.51 -11.72 5.98
C LEU A 140 9.02 -11.99 6.23
N ILE A 141 8.48 -11.53 7.36
CA ILE A 141 7.06 -11.67 7.68
C ILE A 141 6.19 -10.91 6.67
N ILE A 142 6.55 -9.67 6.32
CA ILE A 142 5.85 -8.89 5.29
C ILE A 142 5.85 -9.63 3.96
N LEU A 143 7.01 -10.13 3.54
CA LEU A 143 7.14 -10.87 2.28
C LEU A 143 6.27 -12.13 2.27
N THR A 144 6.36 -12.95 3.33
CA THR A 144 5.60 -14.20 3.45
C THR A 144 4.09 -13.94 3.46
N LEU A 145 3.62 -13.00 4.29
CA LEU A 145 2.21 -12.63 4.35
C LEU A 145 1.73 -12.06 3.01
N SER A 146 2.52 -11.19 2.37
CA SER A 146 2.17 -10.64 1.07
C SER A 146 2.05 -11.74 0.02
N CYS A 147 2.99 -12.68 -0.06
CA CYS A 147 2.94 -13.79 -1.00
C CYS A 147 1.74 -14.72 -0.78
N CYS A 148 1.32 -14.94 0.47
CA CYS A 148 0.17 -15.79 0.79
C CYS A 148 -1.17 -15.06 0.56
N VAL A 149 -1.29 -13.82 1.02
CA VAL A 149 -2.57 -13.11 1.07
C VAL A 149 -2.90 -12.42 -0.26
N LEU A 150 -1.89 -11.91 -0.96
CA LEU A 150 -2.08 -11.11 -2.18
C LEU A 150 -2.76 -11.89 -3.32
N PRO A 151 -2.38 -13.15 -3.65
CA PRO A 151 -3.08 -13.93 -4.66
C PRO A 151 -4.55 -14.15 -4.29
N PHE A 152 -4.83 -14.45 -3.02
CA PHE A 152 -6.20 -14.64 -2.54
C PHE A 152 -7.03 -13.37 -2.68
N LEU A 153 -6.50 -12.21 -2.28
CA LEU A 153 -7.18 -10.92 -2.44
C LEU A 153 -7.38 -10.55 -3.92
N ALA A 154 -6.39 -10.80 -4.77
CA ALA A 154 -6.50 -10.55 -6.20
C ALA A 154 -7.62 -11.39 -6.83
N LEU A 155 -7.73 -12.68 -6.45
CA LEU A 155 -8.81 -13.55 -6.89
C LEU A 155 -10.17 -13.08 -6.35
N LEU A 156 -10.25 -12.72 -5.08
CA LEU A 156 -11.47 -12.18 -4.46
C LEU A 156 -11.93 -10.90 -5.17
N LEU A 157 -11.02 -9.98 -5.43
CA LEU A 157 -11.31 -8.77 -6.20
C LEU A 157 -11.81 -9.10 -7.60
N LYS A 158 -11.14 -10.01 -8.31
CA LYS A 158 -11.48 -10.36 -9.69
C LYS A 158 -12.84 -11.05 -9.80
N PHE A 159 -13.13 -12.01 -8.92
CA PHE A 159 -14.33 -12.87 -9.06
C PHE A 159 -15.55 -12.34 -8.31
N TYR A 160 -15.37 -11.58 -7.23
CA TYR A 160 -16.49 -11.12 -6.40
C TYR A 160 -16.71 -9.62 -6.43
N VAL A 161 -15.65 -8.83 -6.35
CA VAL A 161 -15.79 -7.36 -6.21
C VAL A 161 -15.99 -6.70 -7.57
N VAL A 162 -15.14 -6.98 -8.54
CA VAL A 162 -15.19 -6.35 -9.86
C VAL A 162 -16.50 -6.66 -10.61
N PRO A 163 -17.00 -7.90 -10.69
CA PRO A 163 -18.26 -8.18 -11.37
C PRO A 163 -19.48 -7.51 -10.73
N ARG A 164 -19.46 -7.31 -9.42
CA ARG A 164 -20.55 -6.61 -8.71
C ARG A 164 -20.50 -5.09 -8.84
N LEU A 165 -19.30 -4.53 -9.04
CA LEU A 165 -19.12 -3.10 -9.26
C LEU A 165 -19.38 -2.68 -10.72
N MET A 166 -19.22 -3.58 -11.69
CA MET A 166 -19.40 -3.26 -13.11
C MET A 166 -20.85 -2.97 -13.53
N PRO A 167 -21.89 -3.69 -13.08
CA PRO A 167 -23.28 -3.42 -13.48
C PRO A 167 -23.83 -2.10 -12.97
N LEU A 168 -23.25 -1.49 -11.95
CA LEU A 168 -23.67 -0.21 -11.37
C LEU A 168 -23.36 1.00 -12.28
N ASP A 169 -23.06 0.78 -13.55
CA ASP A 169 -22.43 1.78 -14.43
C ASP A 169 -23.39 2.74 -15.13
N SER A 170 -24.73 2.60 -15.06
CA SER A 170 -25.52 3.46 -15.93
C SER A 170 -26.83 4.07 -15.40
N GLN A 171 -27.40 3.61 -14.33
CA GLN A 171 -28.70 4.15 -13.90
C GLN A 171 -28.79 4.60 -12.43
N ASP A 172 -28.16 3.91 -11.49
CA ASP A 172 -28.40 4.16 -10.06
C ASP A 172 -27.62 5.37 -9.48
N PHE A 173 -26.52 5.76 -10.10
CA PHE A 173 -25.71 6.87 -9.61
C PHE A 173 -26.13 8.26 -10.11
N ARG A 174 -26.92 8.37 -11.19
CA ARG A 174 -27.48 9.65 -11.62
C ARG A 174 -28.47 10.24 -10.61
N HIS A 175 -29.16 9.37 -9.85
CA HIS A 175 -30.08 9.83 -8.82
C HIS A 175 -29.40 10.34 -7.55
N LEU A 176 -28.16 9.95 -7.27
CA LEU A 176 -27.40 10.42 -6.11
C LEU A 176 -26.69 11.75 -6.38
N ASP A 177 -26.28 12.00 -7.62
CA ASP A 177 -25.69 13.29 -8.01
C ASP A 177 -26.74 14.44 -8.04
N THR A 178 -28.03 14.11 -8.19
CA THR A 178 -29.13 15.09 -8.13
C THR A 178 -29.58 15.43 -6.71
N LEU A 179 -29.15 14.67 -5.69
CA LEU A 179 -29.48 14.91 -4.29
C LEU A 179 -28.37 15.65 -3.51
N SER A 180 -27.27 16.00 -4.17
CA SER A 180 -26.15 16.74 -3.54
C SER A 180 -26.03 18.19 -4.02
N PHE A 181 -27.17 18.92 -3.96
CA PHE A 181 -27.21 20.39 -3.99
C PHE A 181 -27.87 20.93 -2.74
#